data_7677cfac37f42a28c6b64605daab9ef3
#
_entry.id   7677cfac37f42a28c6b64605daab9ef3
#
_cell.length_a   1.000
_cell.length_b   1.000
_cell.length_c   1.000
_cell.angle_alpha   90.00
_cell.angle_beta   90.00
_cell.angle_gamma   90.00
#
_symmetry.space_group_name_H-M   'P 1'
#
loop_
_entity.id
_entity.type
_entity.pdbx_description
1 polymer ?
#
loop_
_entity_poly.entity_id
_entity_poly.type
_entity_poly.pdbx_seq_one_letter_code
_entity_poly.pdbx_strand_id
1 'polypeptide(L)'
;MQIKKTYTEVNPELLYDEIRDFVQKQGAVIDEAKLETYSSATDSSSFISRGTLIFKTGGGSGKTGKECLRAHIVGSAKGETKLILDTDEKLFSQQKLSALQDDLNFIFGSYEAKPR
;
A
#
# COMPACT_ATOMS: atom_id res chain seq x y z
N MET A 1 -4.77 10.16 -9.03
CA MET A 1 -3.30 10.28 -9.02
C MET A 1 -2.68 8.92 -8.73
N GLN A 2 -1.64 8.56 -9.45
CA GLN A 2 -0.96 7.28 -9.25
C GLN A 2 0.47 7.52 -8.79
N ILE A 3 0.88 6.79 -7.77
CA ILE A 3 2.24 6.86 -7.22
C ILE A 3 2.82 5.45 -7.27
N LYS A 4 4.04 5.33 -7.78
CA LYS A 4 4.77 4.07 -7.84
C LYS A 4 6.07 4.20 -7.07
N LYS A 5 6.35 3.23 -6.21
CA LYS A 5 7.60 3.18 -5.45
C LYS A 5 8.13 1.76 -5.45
N THR A 6 9.45 1.63 -5.40
CA THR A 6 10.13 0.35 -5.27
C THR A 6 11.05 0.43 -4.07
N TYR A 7 10.97 -0.57 -3.20
CA TYR A 7 11.82 -0.66 -2.01
C TYR A 7 12.69 -1.91 -2.08
N THR A 8 13.88 -1.83 -1.55
CA THR A 8 14.77 -2.98 -1.40
C THR A 8 14.82 -3.36 0.08
N GLU A 9 14.84 -4.66 0.35
CA GLU A 9 14.92 -5.20 1.71
C GLU A 9 13.75 -4.81 2.62
N VAL A 10 12.61 -4.49 2.03
CA VAL A 10 11.38 -4.22 2.78
C VAL A 10 10.44 -5.41 2.65
N ASN A 11 10.04 -5.93 3.79
CA ASN A 11 9.05 -7.01 3.83
C ASN A 11 7.70 -6.49 3.34
N PRO A 12 7.09 -7.11 2.32
CA PRO A 12 5.80 -6.64 1.81
C PRO A 12 4.68 -6.62 2.86
N GLU A 13 4.72 -7.53 3.84
CA GLU A 13 3.73 -7.52 4.91
C GLU A 13 3.84 -6.28 5.79
N LEU A 14 5.05 -5.83 6.08
CA LEU A 14 5.26 -4.62 6.88
C LEU A 14 4.74 -3.40 6.15
N LEU A 15 5.01 -3.31 4.85
CA LEU A 15 4.52 -2.20 4.04
C LEU A 15 3.00 -2.22 3.96
N TYR A 16 2.42 -3.39 3.75
CA TYR A 16 0.98 -3.59 3.72
C TYR A 16 0.32 -3.14 5.04
N ASP A 17 0.85 -3.60 6.17
CA ASP A 17 0.31 -3.27 7.48
C ASP A 17 0.40 -1.78 7.77
N GLU A 18 1.51 -1.15 7.42
CA GLU A 18 1.70 0.28 7.66
C GLU A 18 0.70 1.12 6.85
N ILE A 19 0.53 0.80 5.57
CA ILE A 19 -0.42 1.52 4.72
C ILE A 19 -1.84 1.33 5.24
N ARG A 20 -2.20 0.09 5.59
CA ARG A 20 -3.53 -0.20 6.13
C ARG A 20 -3.81 0.65 7.38
N ASP A 21 -2.89 0.63 8.33
CA ASP A 21 -3.10 1.32 9.61
C ASP A 21 -3.10 2.83 9.43
N PHE A 22 -2.19 3.37 8.62
CA PHE A 22 -2.08 4.81 8.44
C PHE A 22 -3.30 5.38 7.73
N VAL A 23 -3.75 4.72 6.66
CA VAL A 23 -4.91 5.21 5.88
C VAL A 23 -6.18 5.15 6.73
N GLN A 24 -6.33 4.13 7.56
CA GLN A 24 -7.46 4.06 8.49
C GLN A 24 -7.44 5.22 9.49
N LYS A 25 -6.27 5.61 9.97
CA LYS A 25 -6.13 6.76 10.87
C LYS A 25 -6.50 8.08 10.18
N GLN A 26 -6.45 8.13 8.87
CA GLN A 26 -6.88 9.29 8.10
C GLN A 26 -8.39 9.32 7.89
N GLY A 27 -9.11 8.35 8.43
CA GLY A 27 -10.57 8.32 8.38
C GLY A 27 -11.16 7.46 7.26
N ALA A 28 -10.33 6.82 6.46
CA ALA A 28 -10.82 5.92 5.43
C ALA A 28 -11.19 4.56 6.02
N VAL A 29 -12.11 3.88 5.37
CA VAL A 29 -12.62 2.58 5.81
C VAL A 29 -12.16 1.51 4.83
N ILE A 30 -11.73 0.37 5.33
CA ILE A 30 -11.32 -0.75 4.49
C ILE A 30 -12.55 -1.34 3.79
N ASP A 31 -12.47 -1.43 2.46
CA ASP A 31 -13.45 -2.15 1.65
C ASP A 31 -12.95 -3.55 1.30
N GLU A 32 -11.67 -3.66 0.94
CA GLU A 32 -11.04 -4.94 0.67
C GLU A 32 -9.63 -4.93 1.20
N ALA A 33 -9.24 -6.02 1.83
CA ALA A 33 -7.87 -6.22 2.33
C ALA A 33 -7.50 -7.66 2.07
N LYS A 34 -6.54 -7.87 1.17
CA LYS A 34 -6.03 -9.19 0.82
C LYS A 34 -4.51 -9.20 0.85
N LEU A 35 -3.96 -10.25 1.44
CA LEU A 35 -2.52 -10.49 1.38
C LEU A 35 -2.33 -11.97 1.08
N GLU A 36 -1.72 -12.25 -0.06
CA GLU A 36 -1.51 -13.62 -0.52
C GLU A 36 -0.03 -13.86 -0.75
N THR A 37 0.45 -15.04 -0.38
CA THR A 37 1.84 -15.42 -0.58
C THR A 37 1.89 -16.68 -1.43
N TYR A 38 2.68 -16.62 -2.49
CA TYR A 38 2.85 -17.73 -3.43
C TYR A 38 4.30 -18.18 -3.43
N SER A 39 4.52 -19.50 -3.37
CA SER A 39 5.86 -20.03 -3.56
C SER A 39 6.06 -20.42 -5.02
N SER A 40 7.31 -20.30 -5.49
CA SER A 40 7.65 -20.70 -6.84
C SER A 40 7.59 -22.23 -6.97
N ALA A 41 7.03 -22.72 -8.08
CA ALA A 41 6.97 -24.15 -8.35
C ALA A 41 8.36 -24.77 -8.58
N THR A 42 9.32 -23.97 -9.02
CA THR A 42 10.68 -24.44 -9.32
C THR A 42 11.67 -24.16 -8.21
N ASP A 43 11.32 -23.29 -7.27
CA ASP A 43 12.20 -22.91 -6.16
C ASP A 43 11.34 -22.64 -4.92
N SER A 44 11.29 -23.58 -4.01
CA SER A 44 10.48 -23.49 -2.81
C SER A 44 10.97 -22.43 -1.82
N SER A 45 12.19 -21.91 -2.01
CA SER A 45 12.71 -20.84 -1.17
C SER A 45 12.31 -19.44 -1.68
N SER A 46 11.73 -19.36 -2.87
CA SER A 46 11.31 -18.10 -3.44
C SER A 46 9.82 -17.87 -3.22
N PHE A 47 9.49 -16.72 -2.63
CA PHE A 47 8.12 -16.34 -2.34
C PHE A 47 7.80 -15.02 -3.02
N ILE A 48 6.57 -14.90 -3.53
CA ILE A 48 6.02 -13.64 -4.00
C ILE A 48 4.78 -13.37 -3.17
N SER A 49 4.74 -12.22 -2.52
CA SER A 49 3.58 -11.77 -1.76
C SER A 49 2.88 -10.68 -2.51
N ARG A 50 1.56 -10.77 -2.60
CA ARG A 50 0.71 -9.74 -3.21
C ARG A 50 -0.29 -9.25 -2.20
N GLY A 51 -0.29 -7.92 -1.99
CA GLY A 51 -1.26 -7.29 -1.13
C GLY A 51 -2.15 -6.35 -1.95
N THR A 52 -3.43 -6.35 -1.64
CA THR A 52 -4.39 -5.42 -2.22
C THR A 52 -5.17 -4.79 -1.09
N LEU A 53 -5.17 -3.47 -1.03
CA LEU A 53 -5.95 -2.70 -0.07
C LEU A 53 -6.83 -1.73 -0.84
N ILE A 54 -8.12 -1.77 -0.59
CA ILE A 54 -9.08 -0.83 -1.17
C ILE A 54 -9.77 -0.13 -0.03
N PHE A 55 -9.72 1.19 -0.05
CA PHE A 55 -10.33 2.03 0.98
C PHE A 55 -11.45 2.87 0.39
N LYS A 56 -12.49 3.05 1.19
CA LYS A 56 -13.62 3.92 0.88
C LYS A 56 -13.63 5.11 1.82
N THR A 57 -14.28 6.17 1.41
CA THR A 57 -14.54 7.29 2.30
C THR A 57 -15.36 6.80 3.49
N GLY A 58 -15.07 7.35 4.68
CA GLY A 58 -15.88 7.05 5.86
C GLY A 58 -17.29 7.59 5.64
N GLY A 59 -18.28 6.68 5.64
CA GLY A 59 -19.65 7.08 5.43
C GLY A 59 -20.23 7.69 6.70
N GLY A 60 -20.82 8.87 6.58
CA GLY A 60 -21.81 9.31 7.55
C GLY A 60 -23.02 8.38 7.44
N SER A 61 -23.81 8.31 8.50
CA SER A 61 -24.92 7.38 8.70
C SER A 61 -25.65 6.93 7.42
N GLY A 62 -25.48 5.66 7.08
CA GLY A 62 -26.28 5.00 6.06
C GLY A 62 -25.86 5.20 4.61
N LYS A 63 -24.77 5.92 4.33
CA LYS A 63 -24.30 6.08 2.97
C LYS A 63 -23.10 5.18 2.70
N THR A 64 -23.14 4.46 1.57
CA THR A 64 -22.01 3.70 1.09
C THR A 64 -20.92 4.67 0.67
N GLY A 65 -19.73 4.55 1.24
CA GLY A 65 -18.58 5.35 0.83
C GLY A 65 -18.14 5.01 -0.57
N LYS A 66 -17.38 5.91 -1.18
CA LYS A 66 -16.78 5.69 -2.50
C LYS A 66 -15.31 5.32 -2.34
N GLU A 67 -14.82 4.51 -3.26
CA GLU A 67 -13.40 4.15 -3.26
C GLU A 67 -12.55 5.42 -3.38
N CYS A 68 -11.66 5.62 -2.41
CA CYS A 68 -10.81 6.82 -2.36
C CYS A 68 -9.33 6.51 -2.54
N LEU A 69 -8.92 5.28 -2.24
CA LEU A 69 -7.53 4.87 -2.38
C LEU A 69 -7.45 3.37 -2.61
N ARG A 70 -6.55 2.98 -3.52
CA ARG A 70 -6.24 1.59 -3.79
C ARG A 70 -4.73 1.41 -3.73
N ALA A 71 -4.27 0.41 -2.99
CA ALA A 71 -2.86 0.09 -2.88
C ALA A 71 -2.62 -1.34 -3.36
N HIS A 72 -1.64 -1.50 -4.25
CA HIS A 72 -1.14 -2.80 -4.67
C HIS A 72 0.31 -2.94 -4.25
N ILE A 73 0.63 -4.03 -3.57
CA ILE A 73 1.95 -4.30 -3.06
C ILE A 73 2.38 -5.66 -3.58
N VAL A 74 3.54 -5.70 -4.23
CA VAL A 74 4.11 -6.96 -4.71
C VAL A 74 5.54 -7.04 -4.24
N GLY A 75 5.86 -8.04 -3.43
CA GLY A 75 7.19 -8.23 -2.91
C GLY A 75 7.72 -9.61 -3.20
N SER A 76 9.04 -9.72 -3.38
CA SER A 76 9.71 -10.99 -3.59
C SER A 76 10.59 -11.34 -2.39
N ALA A 77 10.89 -12.65 -2.26
CA ALA A 77 11.78 -13.14 -1.21
C ALA A 77 13.20 -12.59 -1.31
N LYS A 78 13.56 -12.04 -2.47
CA LYS A 78 14.90 -11.46 -2.68
C LYS A 78 14.96 -9.98 -2.36
N GLY A 79 13.95 -9.46 -1.68
CA GLY A 79 14.02 -8.18 -1.03
C GLY A 79 13.53 -6.98 -1.83
N GLU A 80 12.95 -7.15 -3.01
CA GLU A 80 12.38 -6.04 -3.75
C GLU A 80 10.85 -6.03 -3.57
N THR A 81 10.32 -4.89 -3.14
CA THR A 81 8.88 -4.71 -2.95
C THR A 81 8.42 -3.48 -3.73
N LYS A 82 7.41 -3.68 -4.57
CA LYS A 82 6.83 -2.60 -5.38
C LYS A 82 5.49 -2.20 -4.82
N LEU A 83 5.27 -0.90 -4.80
CA LEU A 83 4.03 -0.30 -4.33
C LEU A 83 3.43 0.56 -5.43
N ILE A 84 2.14 0.36 -5.67
CA ILE A 84 1.35 1.22 -6.56
C ILE A 84 0.18 1.75 -5.76
N LEU A 85 0.09 3.08 -5.66
CA LEU A 85 -1.02 3.76 -5.00
C LEU A 85 -1.83 4.51 -6.03
N ASP A 86 -3.13 4.27 -6.06
CA ASP A 86 -4.08 5.04 -6.86
C ASP A 86 -5.01 5.77 -5.92
N THR A 87 -5.10 7.08 -6.07
CA THR A 87 -5.97 7.89 -5.21
C THR A 87 -6.93 8.73 -6.06
N ASP A 88 -8.13 8.93 -5.52
CA ASP A 88 -9.08 9.91 -6.06
C ASP A 88 -8.86 11.22 -5.29
N GLU A 89 -8.36 12.23 -5.98
CA GLU A 89 -7.99 13.51 -5.35
C GLU A 89 -9.18 14.22 -4.70
N LYS A 90 -10.39 13.96 -5.18
CA LYS A 90 -11.60 14.56 -4.60
C LYS A 90 -12.00 13.91 -3.30
N LEU A 91 -11.66 12.62 -3.12
CA LEU A 91 -12.09 11.84 -1.97
C LEU A 91 -10.97 11.63 -0.96
N PHE A 92 -9.73 11.64 -1.42
CA PHE A 92 -8.54 11.51 -0.56
C PHE A 92 -7.66 12.71 -0.85
N SER A 93 -7.67 13.70 0.05
CA SER A 93 -7.05 15.00 -0.21
C SER A 93 -5.54 14.90 -0.42
N GLN A 94 -5.00 15.89 -1.12
CA GLN A 94 -3.55 16.00 -1.33
C GLN A 94 -2.80 16.06 0.01
N GLN A 95 -3.39 16.71 1.00
CA GLN A 95 -2.81 16.80 2.34
C GLN A 95 -2.67 15.43 2.98
N LYS A 96 -3.71 14.59 2.89
CA LYS A 96 -3.67 13.22 3.42
C LYS A 96 -2.68 12.35 2.64
N LEU A 97 -2.63 12.52 1.34
CA LEU A 97 -1.67 11.79 0.50
C LEU A 97 -0.23 12.17 0.85
N SER A 98 0.03 13.46 1.03
CA SER A 98 1.36 13.92 1.46
C SER A 98 1.75 13.36 2.81
N ALA A 99 0.80 13.29 3.75
CA ALA A 99 1.05 12.72 5.07
C ALA A 99 1.40 11.23 4.97
N LEU A 100 0.71 10.49 4.09
CA LEU A 100 1.02 9.08 3.87
C LEU A 100 2.42 8.92 3.25
N GLN A 101 2.75 9.76 2.27
CA GLN A 101 4.08 9.72 1.66
C GLN A 101 5.18 10.04 2.66
N ASP A 102 4.95 11.03 3.52
CA ASP A 102 5.91 11.38 4.58
C ASP A 102 6.10 10.23 5.56
N ASP A 103 5.02 9.55 5.93
CA ASP A 103 5.09 8.40 6.81
C ASP A 103 5.90 7.26 6.18
N LEU A 104 5.62 6.95 4.92
CA LEU A 104 6.36 5.90 4.21
C LEU A 104 7.83 6.26 4.05
N ASN A 105 8.14 7.52 3.79
CA ASN A 105 9.52 7.99 3.68
C ASN A 105 10.24 7.92 5.03
N PHE A 106 9.54 8.20 6.11
CA PHE A 106 10.12 8.14 7.44
C PHE A 106 10.49 6.70 7.82
N ILE A 107 9.62 5.74 7.53
CA ILE A 107 9.83 4.34 7.93
C ILE A 107 10.70 3.60 6.92
N PHE A 108 10.43 3.76 5.63
CA PHE A 108 11.02 2.94 4.57
C PHE A 108 11.89 3.73 3.59
N GLY A 109 12.03 5.03 3.75
CA GLY A 109 12.71 5.88 2.76
C GLY A 109 14.16 5.50 2.49
N SER A 110 14.88 5.02 3.49
CA SER A 110 16.26 4.59 3.31
C SER A 110 16.38 3.32 2.47
N TYR A 111 15.28 2.61 2.28
CA TYR A 111 15.21 1.38 1.49
C TYR A 111 14.59 1.60 0.11
N GLU A 112 14.19 2.82 -0.20
CA GLU A 112 13.60 3.12 -1.50
C GLU A 112 14.66 3.07 -2.58
N ALA A 113 14.38 2.31 -3.66
CA ALA A 113 15.29 2.24 -4.81
C ALA A 113 15.18 3.55 -5.59
N LYS A 114 16.30 4.24 -5.75
CA LYS A 114 16.33 5.51 -6.47
C LYS A 114 16.46 5.24 -7.97
N PRO A 115 15.71 5.95 -8.82
CA PRO A 115 15.91 5.85 -10.26
C PRO A 115 17.30 6.35 -10.60
N ARG A 116 17.94 5.64 -11.51
CA ARG A 116 19.26 6.03 -12.02
C ARG A 116 19.12 7.00 -13.18
#